data_c9e9a96f8f622584a169a5e69facaca2
#
_entry.id   c9e9a96f8f622584a169a5e69facaca2
#
_cell.length_a   1.000
_cell.length_b   1.000
_cell.length_c   1.000
_cell.angle_alpha   90.00
_cell.angle_beta   90.00
_cell.angle_gamma   90.00
#
_symmetry.space_group_name_H-M   'P 1'
#
loop_
_entity.id
_entity.type
_entity.pdbx_description
1 polymer ?
#
loop_
_entity_poly.entity_id
_entity_poly.type
_entity_poly.pdbx_seq_one_letter_code
_entity_poly.pdbx_strand_id
1 'polypeptide(L)'
;MKNTKVRLAAAVLAVVFMGVAGASVATAGPEAKTAKYRIGEVFYQTDPFQVALEKWAKRWAKQKDIELISCDQKAQAQLGINCVNDWIAQKLDGIIYAPADPAAAVKPVQDSQAAGIPIIAIVIKPNPPAKQPFLTAAERKQTFAAGQKAARDAKRFFPGQRLSVLALDLLNLPICKQSRMGGFISGVKSVASNARIYDIGAKGDRLDATNRTTDFLQSGREVNIVTACTGEMIQGALAALKSAGRGKAVNKRPTTEYVFAIDGDKQQLRQLLDPTSPVMQAMGLAPREQALKQINLLLEVIEKKIPLTSSKVVGSPGRLILPTCRSVNNYLTTEYLEKPLPCR
;
A
#
# COMPACT_ATOMS: atom_id res chain seq x y z
N MET A 1 26.22 73.84 -14.22
CA MET A 1 27.44 74.35 -14.96
C MET A 1 28.13 73.15 -15.58
N LYS A 2 28.40 73.35 -16.89
CA LYS A 2 29.28 72.62 -17.81
C LYS A 2 28.91 71.21 -18.27
N ASN A 3 28.35 71.28 -19.47
CA ASN A 3 28.36 70.24 -20.49
C ASN A 3 29.79 69.76 -20.83
N THR A 4 29.93 68.50 -21.20
CA THR A 4 30.86 68.14 -22.25
C THR A 4 30.33 66.93 -23.01
N LYS A 5 29.94 67.21 -24.26
CA LYS A 5 29.66 66.21 -25.31
C LYS A 5 31.02 65.75 -25.84
N VAL A 6 31.23 64.46 -26.04
CA VAL A 6 32.24 63.95 -26.93
C VAL A 6 31.59 63.03 -27.97
N ARG A 7 31.84 63.40 -29.20
CA ARG A 7 31.38 62.75 -30.44
C ARG A 7 32.34 61.63 -30.87
N LEU A 8 31.78 60.59 -31.45
CA LEU A 8 32.19 59.90 -32.67
C LEU A 8 33.49 59.14 -32.77
N ALA A 9 33.43 57.98 -33.26
CA ALA A 9 33.77 57.71 -34.67
C ALA A 9 33.40 56.26 -35.02
N ALA A 10 32.60 56.12 -36.05
CA ALA A 10 32.32 54.84 -36.69
C ALA A 10 33.53 54.45 -37.57
N ALA A 11 34.07 53.26 -37.37
CA ALA A 11 34.97 52.67 -38.37
C ALA A 11 34.32 51.33 -38.80
N VAL A 12 33.83 51.32 -40.02
CA VAL A 12 33.33 50.12 -40.72
C VAL A 12 34.55 49.34 -41.19
N LEU A 13 34.77 48.16 -40.63
CA LEU A 13 35.75 47.22 -41.21
C LEU A 13 34.93 46.04 -41.76
N ALA A 14 34.77 45.96 -43.05
CA ALA A 14 34.26 44.85 -43.80
C ALA A 14 35.27 43.72 -43.81
N VAL A 15 35.07 42.68 -43.08
CA VAL A 15 35.83 41.43 -43.19
C VAL A 15 34.98 40.42 -43.96
N VAL A 16 35.46 40.16 -45.19
CA VAL A 16 34.92 39.09 -46.04
C VAL A 16 35.40 37.76 -45.46
N PHE A 17 34.44 36.98 -44.83
CA PHE A 17 34.69 35.59 -44.47
C PHE A 17 34.22 34.72 -45.62
N MET A 18 35.13 34.06 -46.32
CA MET A 18 34.86 32.96 -47.23
C MET A 18 34.32 31.76 -46.36
N GLY A 19 33.07 31.39 -46.58
CA GLY A 19 32.44 30.25 -45.96
C GLY A 19 33.02 28.94 -46.47
N VAL A 20 33.65 28.19 -45.55
CA VAL A 20 33.83 26.74 -45.74
C VAL A 20 32.57 26.10 -45.19
N ALA A 21 31.71 25.61 -46.09
CA ALA A 21 30.56 24.78 -45.75
C ALA A 21 31.06 23.41 -45.26
N GLY A 22 31.38 23.33 -43.97
CA GLY A 22 31.54 22.06 -43.27
C GLY A 22 30.17 21.45 -43.01
N ALA A 23 29.79 20.45 -43.81
CA ALA A 23 28.64 19.61 -43.52
C ALA A 23 28.89 18.89 -42.21
N SER A 24 28.34 19.43 -41.11
CA SER A 24 28.26 18.71 -39.84
C SER A 24 27.29 17.53 -40.02
N VAL A 25 27.82 16.34 -40.22
CA VAL A 25 27.07 15.11 -40.09
C VAL A 25 26.71 15.04 -38.62
N ALA A 26 25.47 15.47 -38.29
CA ALA A 26 24.88 15.18 -37.01
C ALA A 26 24.73 13.63 -36.94
N THR A 27 25.65 12.98 -36.23
CA THR A 27 25.45 11.61 -35.81
C THR A 27 24.23 11.62 -34.90
N ALA A 28 23.08 11.21 -35.42
CA ALA A 28 21.91 10.90 -34.63
C ALA A 28 22.36 9.88 -33.59
N GLY A 29 22.45 10.30 -32.32
CA GLY A 29 22.64 9.39 -31.22
C GLY A 29 21.49 8.37 -31.24
N PRO A 30 21.66 7.18 -30.68
CA PRO A 30 20.61 6.19 -30.67
C PRO A 30 19.35 6.85 -30.11
N GLU A 31 18.28 6.89 -30.92
CA GLU A 31 16.95 7.32 -30.47
C GLU A 31 16.61 6.51 -29.23
N ALA A 32 16.42 7.21 -28.09
CA ALA A 32 15.95 6.55 -26.88
C ALA A 32 14.62 5.87 -27.21
N LYS A 33 14.60 4.57 -27.17
CA LYS A 33 13.40 3.77 -27.46
C LYS A 33 12.29 4.26 -26.54
N THR A 34 11.25 4.89 -27.09
CA THR A 34 10.09 5.32 -26.31
C THR A 34 9.35 4.09 -25.78
N ALA A 35 8.95 4.11 -24.52
CA ALA A 35 8.17 3.01 -23.94
C ALA A 35 6.89 2.79 -24.75
N LYS A 36 6.46 1.53 -24.83
CA LYS A 36 5.23 1.14 -25.54
C LYS A 36 3.98 1.78 -24.95
N TYR A 37 3.95 1.91 -23.62
CA TYR A 37 2.85 2.53 -22.87
C TYR A 37 3.39 3.45 -21.79
N ARG A 38 2.69 4.55 -21.52
CA ARG A 38 2.89 5.46 -20.39
C ARG A 38 1.70 5.28 -19.43
N ILE A 39 1.96 4.79 -18.21
CA ILE A 39 0.94 4.47 -17.22
C ILE A 39 1.16 5.29 -15.96
N GLY A 40 0.08 5.92 -15.46
CA GLY A 40 0.06 6.58 -14.14
C GLY A 40 -0.37 5.60 -13.05
N GLU A 41 0.27 5.67 -11.87
CA GLU A 41 -0.12 4.92 -10.68
C GLU A 41 -0.29 5.87 -9.49
N VAL A 42 -1.54 6.10 -9.05
CA VAL A 42 -1.83 6.80 -7.79
C VAL A 42 -1.91 5.76 -6.68
N PHE A 43 -1.07 5.90 -5.67
CA PHE A 43 -1.13 5.06 -4.47
C PHE A 43 -1.59 5.85 -3.23
N TYR A 44 -2.09 5.11 -2.21
CA TYR A 44 -2.75 5.71 -1.05
C TYR A 44 -1.82 6.63 -0.24
N GLN A 45 -0.67 6.09 0.18
CA GLN A 45 0.39 6.82 0.88
C GLN A 45 1.68 6.00 0.89
N THR A 46 2.81 6.65 1.12
CA THR A 46 4.09 5.96 1.29
C THR A 46 4.13 5.24 2.64
N ASP A 47 4.27 3.92 2.59
CA ASP A 47 4.52 3.03 3.71
C ASP A 47 5.42 1.85 3.27
N PRO A 48 5.90 0.98 4.17
CA PRO A 48 6.79 -0.13 3.80
C PRO A 48 6.21 -1.11 2.78
N PHE A 49 4.89 -1.34 2.80
CA PHE A 49 4.22 -2.18 1.82
C PHE A 49 4.18 -1.50 0.45
N GLN A 50 3.79 -0.22 0.40
CA GLN A 50 3.72 0.54 -0.85
C GLN A 50 5.09 0.67 -1.52
N VAL A 51 6.16 0.89 -0.75
CA VAL A 51 7.54 0.91 -1.28
C VAL A 51 7.90 -0.43 -1.95
N ALA A 52 7.50 -1.56 -1.36
CA ALA A 52 7.72 -2.87 -1.95
C ALA A 52 6.86 -3.09 -3.20
N LEU A 53 5.59 -2.68 -3.16
CA LEU A 53 4.66 -2.75 -4.28
C LEU A 53 5.19 -1.96 -5.48
N GLU A 54 5.58 -0.71 -5.27
CA GLU A 54 6.13 0.16 -6.32
C GLU A 54 7.42 -0.40 -6.94
N LYS A 55 8.31 -0.95 -6.12
CA LYS A 55 9.52 -1.63 -6.61
C LYS A 55 9.20 -2.77 -7.57
N TRP A 56 8.20 -3.57 -7.25
CA TRP A 56 7.73 -4.64 -8.13
C TRP A 56 6.98 -4.12 -9.34
N ALA A 57 6.12 -3.09 -9.17
CA ALA A 57 5.40 -2.47 -10.27
C ALA A 57 6.37 -1.90 -11.32
N LYS A 58 7.40 -1.16 -10.89
CA LYS A 58 8.47 -0.66 -11.78
C LYS A 58 9.23 -1.79 -12.48
N ARG A 59 9.52 -2.90 -11.78
CA ARG A 59 10.19 -4.05 -12.36
C ARG A 59 9.33 -4.73 -13.44
N TRP A 60 8.04 -4.95 -13.16
CA TRP A 60 7.12 -5.55 -14.14
C TRP A 60 6.83 -4.61 -15.30
N ALA A 61 6.70 -3.31 -15.04
CA ALA A 61 6.54 -2.27 -16.05
C ALA A 61 7.70 -2.29 -17.05
N LYS A 62 8.94 -2.30 -16.53
CA LYS A 62 10.15 -2.39 -17.38
C LYS A 62 10.16 -3.63 -18.26
N GLN A 63 9.73 -4.80 -17.76
CA GLN A 63 9.68 -6.03 -18.55
C GLN A 63 8.62 -6.00 -19.67
N LYS A 64 7.64 -5.13 -19.53
CA LYS A 64 6.53 -4.96 -20.50
C LYS A 64 6.66 -3.71 -21.36
N ASP A 65 7.81 -3.06 -21.32
CA ASP A 65 8.07 -1.83 -22.06
C ASP A 65 7.08 -0.70 -21.67
N ILE A 66 6.86 -0.53 -20.37
CA ILE A 66 5.96 0.47 -19.77
C ILE A 66 6.80 1.51 -19.02
N GLU A 67 6.54 2.79 -19.27
CA GLU A 67 6.92 3.90 -18.39
C GLU A 67 5.87 4.04 -17.29
N LEU A 68 6.24 3.77 -16.03
CA LEU A 68 5.35 3.90 -14.88
C LEU A 68 5.65 5.20 -14.11
N ILE A 69 4.63 6.06 -14.01
CA ILE A 69 4.69 7.37 -13.34
C ILE A 69 3.88 7.28 -12.05
N SER A 70 4.55 7.39 -10.90
CA SER A 70 3.92 7.22 -9.59
C SER A 70 3.51 8.55 -8.97
N CYS A 71 2.39 8.56 -8.24
CA CYS A 71 1.88 9.70 -7.48
C CYS A 71 1.47 9.26 -6.07
N ASP A 72 2.10 9.83 -5.04
CA ASP A 72 1.71 9.67 -3.64
C ASP A 72 0.62 10.69 -3.28
N GLN A 73 -0.61 10.24 -3.08
CA GLN A 73 -1.71 11.12 -2.66
C GLN A 73 -1.72 11.42 -1.16
N LYS A 74 -0.82 10.82 -0.36
CA LYS A 74 -0.68 11.09 1.08
C LYS A 74 -1.99 10.95 1.87
N ALA A 75 -2.79 9.95 1.52
CA ALA A 75 -4.15 9.73 2.03
C ALA A 75 -5.10 10.94 1.83
N GLN A 76 -4.79 11.85 0.91
CA GLN A 76 -5.60 13.04 0.58
C GLN A 76 -6.25 12.89 -0.79
N ALA A 77 -7.57 12.75 -0.84
CA ALA A 77 -8.30 12.49 -2.07
C ALA A 77 -8.02 13.53 -3.17
N GLN A 78 -7.90 14.82 -2.79
CA GLN A 78 -7.66 15.89 -3.76
C GLN A 78 -6.32 15.75 -4.49
N LEU A 79 -5.26 15.30 -3.79
CA LEU A 79 -3.96 15.08 -4.44
C LEU A 79 -4.04 13.95 -5.48
N GLY A 80 -4.73 12.85 -5.14
CA GLY A 80 -4.95 11.76 -6.08
C GLY A 80 -5.77 12.17 -7.30
N ILE A 81 -6.82 12.97 -7.09
CA ILE A 81 -7.65 13.56 -8.17
C ILE A 81 -6.81 14.43 -9.09
N ASN A 82 -5.94 15.28 -8.55
CA ASN A 82 -5.08 16.14 -9.34
C ASN A 82 -4.15 15.32 -10.23
N CYS A 83 -3.51 14.26 -9.69
CA CYS A 83 -2.68 13.37 -10.49
C CYS A 83 -3.45 12.72 -11.64
N VAL A 84 -4.68 12.22 -11.38
CA VAL A 84 -5.52 11.63 -12.43
C VAL A 84 -5.84 12.67 -13.52
N ASN A 85 -6.23 13.90 -13.14
CA ASN A 85 -6.55 14.96 -14.08
C ASN A 85 -5.33 15.38 -14.92
N ASP A 86 -4.16 15.49 -14.30
CA ASP A 86 -2.92 15.81 -15.00
C ASP A 86 -2.56 14.73 -16.04
N TRP A 87 -2.78 13.46 -15.71
CA TRP A 87 -2.52 12.36 -16.61
C TRP A 87 -3.55 12.23 -17.74
N ILE A 88 -4.81 12.61 -17.48
CA ILE A 88 -5.81 12.77 -18.54
C ILE A 88 -5.36 13.87 -19.53
N ALA A 89 -4.94 15.03 -19.01
CA ALA A 89 -4.45 16.12 -19.84
C ALA A 89 -3.19 15.74 -20.65
N GLN A 90 -2.30 14.93 -20.07
CA GLN A 90 -1.10 14.41 -20.74
C GLN A 90 -1.39 13.21 -21.67
N LYS A 91 -2.63 12.73 -21.73
CA LYS A 91 -3.06 11.60 -22.56
C LYS A 91 -2.23 10.33 -22.31
N LEU A 92 -2.06 9.96 -21.04
CA LEU A 92 -1.45 8.68 -20.70
C LEU A 92 -2.25 7.52 -21.27
N ASP A 93 -1.59 6.37 -21.51
CA ASP A 93 -2.23 5.17 -22.06
C ASP A 93 -3.10 4.43 -21.03
N GLY A 94 -2.94 4.71 -19.74
CA GLY A 94 -3.76 4.13 -18.71
C GLY A 94 -3.41 4.59 -17.30
N ILE A 95 -4.32 4.35 -16.36
CA ILE A 95 -4.22 4.79 -14.97
C ILE A 95 -4.55 3.64 -14.01
N ILE A 96 -3.70 3.43 -13.01
CA ILE A 96 -3.95 2.60 -11.83
C ILE A 96 -4.27 3.56 -10.67
N TYR A 97 -5.45 3.42 -10.07
CA TYR A 97 -5.92 4.36 -9.07
C TYR A 97 -6.32 3.68 -7.76
N ALA A 98 -5.60 3.98 -6.68
CA ALA A 98 -5.97 3.63 -5.31
C ALA A 98 -6.59 4.85 -4.62
N PRO A 99 -7.88 5.14 -4.76
CA PRO A 99 -8.46 6.39 -4.26
C PRO A 99 -8.44 6.46 -2.72
N ALA A 100 -8.24 7.67 -2.17
CA ALA A 100 -8.34 7.88 -0.73
C ALA A 100 -9.80 8.00 -0.24
N ASP A 101 -10.72 8.36 -1.13
CA ASP A 101 -12.15 8.49 -0.85
C ASP A 101 -12.99 7.85 -1.98
N PRO A 102 -13.87 6.88 -1.66
CA PRO A 102 -14.69 6.22 -2.67
C PRO A 102 -15.67 7.14 -3.41
N ALA A 103 -16.21 8.15 -2.73
CA ALA A 103 -17.18 9.08 -3.31
C ALA A 103 -16.48 10.10 -4.20
N ALA A 104 -15.37 10.66 -3.74
CA ALA A 104 -14.57 11.61 -4.50
C ALA A 104 -13.94 10.99 -5.76
N ALA A 105 -13.75 9.67 -5.77
CA ALA A 105 -13.16 8.93 -6.90
C ALA A 105 -14.10 8.76 -8.11
N VAL A 106 -15.40 9.02 -7.97
CA VAL A 106 -16.40 8.79 -9.04
C VAL A 106 -16.08 9.63 -10.25
N LYS A 107 -15.93 10.96 -10.05
CA LYS A 107 -15.69 11.88 -11.16
C LYS A 107 -14.37 11.63 -11.90
N PRO A 108 -13.21 11.48 -11.25
CA PRO A 108 -11.95 11.17 -11.95
C PRO A 108 -12.03 9.90 -12.80
N VAL A 109 -12.73 8.86 -12.32
CA VAL A 109 -12.93 7.63 -13.12
C VAL A 109 -13.77 7.91 -14.35
N GLN A 110 -14.88 8.65 -14.22
CA GLN A 110 -15.73 9.00 -15.34
C GLN A 110 -15.02 9.92 -16.35
N ASP A 111 -14.27 10.91 -15.89
CA ASP A 111 -13.51 11.83 -16.74
C ASP A 111 -12.41 11.07 -17.54
N SER A 112 -11.70 10.14 -16.89
CA SER A 112 -10.73 9.28 -17.58
C SER A 112 -11.38 8.46 -18.69
N GLN A 113 -12.52 7.84 -18.40
CA GLN A 113 -13.28 7.05 -19.36
C GLN A 113 -13.85 7.89 -20.51
N ALA A 114 -14.37 9.09 -20.23
CA ALA A 114 -14.84 10.05 -21.23
C ALA A 114 -13.70 10.51 -22.17
N ALA A 115 -12.48 10.63 -21.64
CA ALA A 115 -11.28 10.90 -22.43
C ALA A 115 -10.75 9.66 -23.20
N GLY A 116 -11.38 8.50 -23.05
CA GLY A 116 -10.93 7.26 -23.67
C GLY A 116 -9.72 6.62 -23.00
N ILE A 117 -9.34 7.07 -21.80
CA ILE A 117 -8.17 6.59 -21.07
C ILE A 117 -8.58 5.46 -20.12
N PRO A 118 -8.02 4.25 -20.28
CA PRO A 118 -8.22 3.12 -19.39
C PRO A 118 -7.86 3.46 -17.94
N ILE A 119 -8.79 3.20 -17.01
CA ILE A 119 -8.55 3.35 -15.58
C ILE A 119 -9.05 2.13 -14.83
N ILE A 120 -8.23 1.61 -13.92
CA ILE A 120 -8.62 0.57 -12.98
C ILE A 120 -8.54 1.11 -11.56
N ALA A 121 -9.41 0.62 -10.67
CA ALA A 121 -9.29 0.90 -9.25
C ALA A 121 -8.59 -0.26 -8.54
N ILE A 122 -7.81 0.08 -7.50
CA ILE A 122 -7.17 -0.91 -6.63
C ILE A 122 -7.46 -0.60 -5.16
N VAL A 123 -7.54 -1.63 -4.32
CA VAL A 123 -7.75 -1.58 -2.86
C VAL A 123 -9.10 -0.97 -2.45
N ILE A 124 -9.38 0.25 -2.88
CA ILE A 124 -10.62 1.00 -2.57
C ILE A 124 -11.45 1.13 -3.85
N LYS A 125 -12.66 0.64 -3.80
CA LYS A 125 -13.58 0.71 -4.94
C LYS A 125 -14.32 2.05 -4.94
N PRO A 126 -14.26 2.84 -6.03
CA PRO A 126 -15.11 4.01 -6.21
C PRO A 126 -16.60 3.66 -6.06
N ASN A 127 -17.37 4.60 -5.52
CA ASN A 127 -18.83 4.43 -5.37
C ASN A 127 -19.56 4.38 -6.73
N PRO A 128 -20.76 3.79 -6.80
CA PRO A 128 -21.63 3.94 -7.95
C PRO A 128 -21.93 5.45 -8.21
N PRO A 129 -22.11 5.87 -9.48
CA PRO A 129 -22.26 5.04 -10.67
C PRO A 129 -20.96 4.66 -11.39
N ALA A 130 -19.78 4.95 -10.83
CA ALA A 130 -18.51 4.58 -11.45
C ALA A 130 -18.41 3.06 -11.69
N LYS A 131 -18.04 2.68 -12.90
CA LYS A 131 -17.83 1.28 -13.32
C LYS A 131 -16.44 1.17 -13.93
N GLN A 132 -15.56 0.45 -13.30
CA GLN A 132 -14.19 0.20 -13.75
C GLN A 132 -13.74 -1.18 -13.28
N PRO A 133 -12.74 -1.80 -13.91
CA PRO A 133 -12.10 -3.00 -13.36
C PRO A 133 -11.51 -2.70 -11.98
N PHE A 134 -11.58 -3.67 -11.10
CA PHE A 134 -11.18 -3.51 -9.71
C PHE A 134 -10.29 -4.64 -9.23
N LEU A 135 -9.11 -4.31 -8.72
CA LEU A 135 -8.25 -5.24 -7.99
C LEU A 135 -8.53 -5.10 -6.49
N THR A 136 -9.21 -6.08 -5.93
CA THR A 136 -9.54 -6.11 -4.49
C THR A 136 -8.52 -6.92 -3.70
N ALA A 137 -8.27 -6.49 -2.48
CA ALA A 137 -7.59 -7.30 -1.48
C ALA A 137 -8.57 -8.36 -0.93
N ALA A 138 -8.51 -9.57 -1.47
CA ALA A 138 -9.42 -10.68 -1.13
C ALA A 138 -8.96 -11.39 0.17
N GLU A 139 -8.94 -10.69 1.30
CA GLU A 139 -8.26 -11.10 2.52
C GLU A 139 -9.16 -11.76 3.56
N ARG A 140 -10.49 -11.68 3.40
CA ARG A 140 -11.46 -12.14 4.43
C ARG A 140 -11.29 -13.60 4.84
N LYS A 141 -10.98 -14.49 3.89
CA LYS A 141 -10.76 -15.92 4.19
C LYS A 141 -9.52 -16.13 5.06
N GLN A 142 -8.45 -15.43 4.75
CA GLN A 142 -7.18 -15.54 5.47
C GLN A 142 -7.29 -14.93 6.87
N THR A 143 -7.93 -13.77 7.00
CA THR A 143 -8.14 -13.14 8.31
C THR A 143 -9.11 -13.96 9.19
N PHE A 144 -10.13 -14.58 8.60
CA PHE A 144 -10.98 -15.53 9.33
C PHE A 144 -10.16 -16.71 9.89
N ALA A 145 -9.33 -17.35 9.06
CA ALA A 145 -8.46 -18.44 9.51
C ALA A 145 -7.45 -17.97 10.58
N ALA A 146 -6.92 -16.74 10.44
CA ALA A 146 -6.04 -16.13 11.44
C ALA A 146 -6.76 -15.92 12.77
N GLY A 147 -8.00 -15.42 12.76
CA GLY A 147 -8.82 -15.25 13.94
C GLY A 147 -9.13 -16.57 14.66
N GLN A 148 -9.44 -17.62 13.90
CA GLN A 148 -9.60 -18.95 14.46
C GLN A 148 -8.34 -19.47 15.15
N LYS A 149 -7.18 -19.29 14.49
CA LYS A 149 -5.89 -19.70 15.07
C LYS A 149 -5.58 -18.87 16.31
N ALA A 150 -5.74 -17.54 16.25
CA ALA A 150 -5.51 -16.65 17.38
C ALA A 150 -6.35 -17.04 18.60
N ALA A 151 -7.63 -17.36 18.40
CA ALA A 151 -8.51 -17.79 19.48
C ALA A 151 -8.09 -19.14 20.10
N ARG A 152 -7.73 -20.13 19.27
CA ARG A 152 -7.22 -21.41 19.77
C ARG A 152 -5.92 -21.27 20.54
N ASP A 153 -4.99 -20.48 20.02
CA ASP A 153 -3.70 -20.25 20.65
C ASP A 153 -3.85 -19.44 21.95
N ALA A 154 -4.66 -18.38 21.95
CA ALA A 154 -4.92 -17.57 23.13
C ALA A 154 -5.57 -18.38 24.26
N LYS A 155 -6.50 -19.28 23.96
CA LYS A 155 -7.05 -20.22 24.97
C LYS A 155 -5.96 -21.10 25.61
N ARG A 156 -4.92 -21.47 24.87
CA ARG A 156 -3.79 -22.25 25.41
C ARG A 156 -2.81 -21.39 26.20
N PHE A 157 -2.60 -20.15 25.76
CA PHE A 157 -1.66 -19.24 26.42
C PHE A 157 -2.25 -18.59 27.67
N PHE A 158 -3.57 -18.38 27.68
CA PHE A 158 -4.30 -17.70 28.75
C PHE A 158 -5.45 -18.61 29.27
N PRO A 159 -5.12 -19.77 29.90
CA PRO A 159 -6.12 -20.71 30.37
C PRO A 159 -7.04 -20.07 31.42
N GLY A 160 -8.34 -20.36 31.33
CA GLY A 160 -9.35 -19.82 32.25
C GLY A 160 -9.77 -18.37 31.95
N GLN A 161 -9.06 -17.64 31.14
CA GLN A 161 -9.43 -16.27 30.77
C GLN A 161 -10.49 -16.25 29.67
N ARG A 162 -11.44 -15.34 29.80
CA ARG A 162 -12.34 -15.00 28.69
C ARG A 162 -11.54 -14.27 27.60
N LEU A 163 -11.71 -14.71 26.36
CA LEU A 163 -11.04 -14.02 25.26
C LEU A 163 -11.62 -12.61 25.06
N SER A 164 -10.73 -11.65 24.91
CA SER A 164 -11.04 -10.25 24.64
C SER A 164 -10.11 -9.70 23.57
N VAL A 165 -10.68 -9.08 22.55
CA VAL A 165 -10.00 -8.60 21.35
C VAL A 165 -10.05 -7.08 21.32
N LEU A 166 -8.89 -6.44 21.25
CA LEU A 166 -8.77 -5.06 20.80
C LEU A 166 -8.50 -5.06 19.29
N ALA A 167 -9.42 -4.53 18.53
CA ALA A 167 -9.32 -4.37 17.08
C ALA A 167 -9.29 -2.87 16.76
N LEU A 168 -8.16 -2.36 16.25
CA LEU A 168 -8.06 -1.00 15.75
C LEU A 168 -8.50 -0.98 14.29
N ASP A 169 -9.67 -0.41 14.02
CA ASP A 169 -10.26 -0.34 12.69
C ASP A 169 -9.99 1.01 12.02
N LEU A 170 -9.85 1.02 10.71
CA LEU A 170 -9.71 2.24 9.93
C LEU A 170 -11.07 2.53 9.27
N LEU A 171 -11.84 3.44 9.88
CA LEU A 171 -13.25 3.64 9.58
C LEU A 171 -13.55 4.05 8.13
N ASN A 172 -12.62 4.76 7.50
CA ASN A 172 -12.77 5.26 6.13
C ASN A 172 -12.43 4.22 5.05
N LEU A 173 -11.95 3.04 5.43
CA LEU A 173 -11.57 1.96 4.52
C LEU A 173 -12.50 0.76 4.67
N PRO A 174 -13.45 0.54 3.75
CA PRO A 174 -14.36 -0.61 3.80
C PRO A 174 -13.65 -1.97 3.89
N ILE A 175 -12.46 -2.10 3.28
CA ILE A 175 -11.66 -3.32 3.35
C ILE A 175 -11.25 -3.66 4.80
N CYS A 176 -10.98 -2.65 5.63
CA CYS A 176 -10.65 -2.83 7.03
C CYS A 176 -11.82 -3.43 7.78
N LYS A 177 -12.98 -2.78 7.72
CA LYS A 177 -14.19 -3.22 8.42
C LYS A 177 -14.69 -4.58 7.94
N GLN A 178 -14.79 -4.77 6.62
CA GLN A 178 -15.45 -5.94 6.06
C GLN A 178 -14.54 -7.16 5.98
N SER A 179 -13.29 -6.98 5.59
CA SER A 179 -12.38 -8.10 5.31
C SER A 179 -11.37 -8.32 6.42
N ARG A 180 -10.59 -7.31 6.79
CA ARG A 180 -9.49 -7.48 7.76
C ARG A 180 -10.03 -7.72 9.16
N MET A 181 -10.66 -6.72 9.76
CA MET A 181 -11.22 -6.82 11.12
C MET A 181 -12.44 -7.73 11.16
N GLY A 182 -13.38 -7.56 10.22
CA GLY A 182 -14.60 -8.40 10.19
C GLY A 182 -14.32 -9.88 9.96
N GLY A 183 -13.32 -10.21 9.13
CA GLY A 183 -12.86 -11.59 8.97
C GLY A 183 -12.25 -12.13 10.26
N PHE A 184 -11.28 -11.41 10.83
CA PHE A 184 -10.59 -11.82 12.05
C PHE A 184 -11.54 -12.00 13.24
N ILE A 185 -12.39 -11.03 13.52
CA ILE A 185 -13.39 -11.08 14.59
C ILE A 185 -14.35 -12.26 14.40
N SER A 186 -14.83 -12.49 13.16
CA SER A 186 -15.68 -13.63 12.85
C SER A 186 -14.96 -14.96 13.11
N GLY A 187 -13.68 -15.05 12.77
CA GLY A 187 -12.83 -16.20 13.06
C GLY A 187 -12.66 -16.44 14.57
N VAL A 188 -12.39 -15.40 15.35
CA VAL A 188 -12.31 -15.51 16.81
C VAL A 188 -13.63 -15.99 17.39
N LYS A 189 -14.76 -15.39 17.00
CA LYS A 189 -16.09 -15.75 17.50
C LYS A 189 -16.54 -17.16 17.13
N SER A 190 -16.06 -17.71 16.01
CA SER A 190 -16.36 -19.10 15.63
C SER A 190 -15.72 -20.13 16.58
N VAL A 191 -14.67 -19.74 17.33
CA VAL A 191 -13.97 -20.58 18.31
C VAL A 191 -14.36 -20.24 19.76
N ALA A 192 -14.67 -18.97 20.01
CA ALA A 192 -15.03 -18.41 21.29
C ALA A 192 -16.21 -17.44 21.11
N SER A 193 -17.43 -17.95 21.04
CA SER A 193 -18.65 -17.16 20.78
C SER A 193 -18.86 -16.04 21.80
N ASN A 194 -18.43 -16.26 23.06
CA ASN A 194 -18.49 -15.30 24.16
C ASN A 194 -17.33 -14.32 24.22
N ALA A 195 -16.42 -14.31 23.24
CA ALA A 195 -15.31 -13.35 23.20
C ALA A 195 -15.81 -11.89 23.22
N ARG A 196 -15.19 -11.06 24.06
CA ARG A 196 -15.44 -9.62 24.06
C ARG A 196 -14.68 -8.97 22.89
N ILE A 197 -15.35 -8.09 22.16
CA ILE A 197 -14.74 -7.37 21.04
C ILE A 197 -14.79 -5.88 21.34
N TYR A 198 -13.62 -5.25 21.31
CA TYR A 198 -13.46 -3.81 21.40
C TYR A 198 -12.96 -3.33 20.02
N ASP A 199 -13.91 -2.90 19.20
CA ASP A 199 -13.68 -2.39 17.86
C ASP A 199 -13.57 -0.86 17.95
N ILE A 200 -12.35 -0.34 17.79
CA ILE A 200 -12.03 1.08 18.01
C ILE A 200 -11.55 1.69 16.70
N GLY A 201 -12.26 2.73 16.26
CA GLY A 201 -11.86 3.49 15.08
C GLY A 201 -10.56 4.27 15.30
N ALA A 202 -9.67 4.25 14.31
CA ALA A 202 -8.41 4.96 14.29
C ALA A 202 -8.15 5.62 12.92
N LYS A 203 -7.12 6.45 12.83
CA LYS A 203 -6.80 7.25 11.62
C LYS A 203 -5.83 6.57 10.65
N GLY A 204 -5.28 5.42 11.01
CA GLY A 204 -4.36 4.66 10.16
C GLY A 204 -2.88 4.88 10.46
N ASP A 205 -2.53 5.88 11.25
CA ASP A 205 -1.16 6.19 11.63
C ASP A 205 -0.76 5.59 13.00
N ARG A 206 0.54 5.53 13.22
CA ARG A 206 1.13 4.94 14.44
C ARG A 206 0.80 5.73 15.69
N LEU A 207 0.80 7.06 15.63
CA LEU A 207 0.59 7.93 16.79
C LEU A 207 -0.84 7.82 17.31
N ASP A 208 -1.84 7.94 16.42
CA ASP A 208 -3.25 7.79 16.80
C ASP A 208 -3.51 6.39 17.37
N ALA A 209 -2.95 5.34 16.75
CA ALA A 209 -3.07 3.98 17.26
C ALA A 209 -2.42 3.79 18.64
N THR A 210 -1.27 4.44 18.89
CA THR A 210 -0.64 4.46 20.22
C THR A 210 -1.55 5.10 21.25
N ASN A 211 -2.09 6.28 20.96
CA ASN A 211 -2.96 7.02 21.87
C ASN A 211 -4.23 6.21 22.20
N ARG A 212 -4.92 5.69 21.17
CA ARG A 212 -6.16 4.89 21.37
C ARG A 212 -5.92 3.62 22.15
N THR A 213 -4.79 2.96 21.93
CA THR A 213 -4.42 1.77 22.71
C THR A 213 -4.09 2.14 24.15
N THR A 214 -3.40 3.26 24.37
CA THR A 214 -3.10 3.78 25.72
C THR A 214 -4.39 4.09 26.49
N ASP A 215 -5.31 4.84 25.86
CA ASP A 215 -6.62 5.18 26.46
C ASP A 215 -7.41 3.90 26.80
N PHE A 216 -7.39 2.92 25.89
CA PHE A 216 -8.02 1.63 26.12
C PHE A 216 -7.43 0.92 27.35
N LEU A 217 -6.12 0.83 27.46
CA LEU A 217 -5.44 0.19 28.58
C LEU A 217 -5.70 0.91 29.90
N GLN A 218 -5.72 2.25 29.91
CA GLN A 218 -6.05 3.08 31.06
C GLN A 218 -7.50 2.90 31.54
N SER A 219 -8.41 2.49 30.66
CA SER A 219 -9.79 2.22 31.03
C SER A 219 -9.97 0.97 31.91
N GLY A 220 -8.91 0.24 32.23
CA GLY A 220 -8.91 -0.96 33.04
C GLY A 220 -9.56 -2.19 32.35
N ARG A 221 -9.87 -2.08 31.06
CA ARG A 221 -10.46 -3.20 30.31
C ARG A 221 -9.40 -4.26 30.02
N GLU A 222 -9.79 -5.51 30.19
CA GLU A 222 -8.94 -6.65 29.88
C GLU A 222 -8.86 -6.89 28.37
N VAL A 223 -7.67 -7.19 27.89
CA VAL A 223 -7.42 -7.63 26.51
C VAL A 223 -6.34 -8.71 26.50
N ASN A 224 -6.52 -9.73 25.68
CA ASN A 224 -5.54 -10.79 25.48
C ASN A 224 -5.29 -11.13 23.99
N ILE A 225 -6.02 -10.47 23.07
CA ILE A 225 -5.75 -10.52 21.63
C ILE A 225 -5.79 -9.09 21.10
N VAL A 226 -4.76 -8.68 20.33
CA VAL A 226 -4.67 -7.37 19.72
C VAL A 226 -4.47 -7.50 18.22
N THR A 227 -5.21 -6.74 17.45
CA THR A 227 -5.05 -6.61 16.01
C THR A 227 -5.38 -5.19 15.54
N ALA A 228 -4.93 -4.85 14.34
CA ALA A 228 -5.25 -3.57 13.72
C ALA A 228 -5.32 -3.71 12.20
N CYS A 229 -5.95 -2.75 11.53
CA CYS A 229 -6.15 -2.80 10.09
C CYS A 229 -4.85 -2.65 9.28
N THR A 230 -3.86 -1.94 9.79
CA THR A 230 -2.59 -1.67 9.08
C THR A 230 -1.37 -1.99 9.94
N GLY A 231 -0.22 -2.13 9.29
CA GLY A 231 1.06 -2.35 9.96
C GLY A 231 1.45 -1.20 10.89
N GLU A 232 1.27 0.03 10.46
CA GLU A 232 1.55 1.20 11.29
C GLU A 232 0.71 1.25 12.56
N MET A 233 -0.58 0.91 12.46
CA MET A 233 -1.46 0.83 13.63
C MET A 233 -1.04 -0.30 14.59
N ILE A 234 -0.57 -1.44 14.09
CA ILE A 234 -0.01 -2.52 14.93
C ILE A 234 1.23 -2.03 15.67
N GLN A 235 2.13 -1.31 14.99
CA GLN A 235 3.33 -0.77 15.65
C GLN A 235 2.96 0.25 16.75
N GLY A 236 1.92 1.04 16.53
CA GLY A 236 1.35 1.93 17.55
C GLY A 236 0.80 1.18 18.77
N ALA A 237 0.00 0.13 18.52
CA ALA A 237 -0.54 -0.72 19.59
C ALA A 237 0.58 -1.40 20.40
N LEU A 238 1.60 -1.95 19.71
CA LEU A 238 2.76 -2.55 20.36
C LEU A 238 3.55 -1.55 21.22
N ALA A 239 3.70 -0.30 20.76
CA ALA A 239 4.35 0.75 21.53
C ALA A 239 3.58 1.07 22.83
N ALA A 240 2.26 1.20 22.76
CA ALA A 240 1.41 1.43 23.92
C ALA A 240 1.45 0.25 24.91
N LEU A 241 1.35 -0.99 24.41
CA LEU A 241 1.47 -2.19 25.24
C LEU A 241 2.82 -2.22 25.96
N LYS A 242 3.92 -1.95 25.24
CA LYS A 242 5.28 -1.90 25.83
C LYS A 242 5.39 -0.84 26.92
N SER A 243 4.86 0.36 26.69
CA SER A 243 4.85 1.46 27.67
C SER A 243 4.06 1.10 28.92
N ALA A 244 3.00 0.29 28.79
CA ALA A 244 2.22 -0.24 29.90
C ALA A 244 2.86 -1.50 30.57
N GLY A 245 4.08 -1.88 30.20
CA GLY A 245 4.76 -3.07 30.71
C GLY A 245 4.17 -4.39 30.17
N ARG A 246 3.33 -4.34 29.16
CA ARG A 246 2.61 -5.43 28.50
C ARG A 246 3.24 -5.78 27.12
N GLY A 247 2.57 -6.58 26.31
CA GLY A 247 3.06 -6.97 24.99
C GLY A 247 4.31 -7.85 25.07
N LYS A 248 4.35 -8.82 25.98
CA LYS A 248 5.52 -9.65 26.25
C LYS A 248 5.30 -11.10 25.79
N ALA A 249 6.39 -11.74 25.40
CA ALA A 249 6.43 -13.18 25.18
C ALA A 249 7.72 -13.76 25.76
N VAL A 250 7.71 -15.06 26.07
CA VAL A 250 8.87 -15.85 26.45
C VAL A 250 8.92 -17.06 25.54
N ASN A 251 10.02 -17.23 24.81
CA ASN A 251 10.20 -18.33 23.86
C ASN A 251 8.99 -18.49 22.91
N LYS A 252 8.55 -17.40 22.30
CA LYS A 252 7.37 -17.35 21.41
C LYS A 252 6.04 -17.72 22.10
N ARG A 253 5.98 -17.67 23.40
CA ARG A 253 4.73 -17.83 24.14
C ARG A 253 4.32 -16.47 24.73
N PRO A 254 3.26 -15.83 24.21
CA PRO A 254 2.73 -14.60 24.79
C PRO A 254 2.37 -14.78 26.24
N THR A 255 2.76 -13.81 27.08
CA THR A 255 2.46 -13.82 28.53
C THR A 255 1.33 -12.85 28.88
N THR A 256 1.07 -11.90 28.01
CA THR A 256 0.01 -10.88 28.23
C THR A 256 -0.97 -10.78 27.06
N GLU A 257 -0.52 -10.56 25.82
CA GLU A 257 -1.36 -10.48 24.63
C GLU A 257 -0.80 -11.31 23.48
N TYR A 258 -1.70 -11.90 22.72
CA TYR A 258 -1.46 -12.44 21.39
C TYR A 258 -1.67 -11.34 20.37
N VAL A 259 -0.71 -11.09 19.49
CA VAL A 259 -0.83 -10.06 18.45
C VAL A 259 -0.89 -10.68 17.06
N PHE A 260 -1.92 -10.30 16.31
CA PHE A 260 -2.04 -10.57 14.88
C PHE A 260 -1.76 -9.29 14.10
N ALA A 261 -0.72 -9.31 13.28
CA ALA A 261 -0.30 -8.18 12.47
C ALA A 261 -0.89 -8.24 11.04
N ILE A 262 -1.02 -7.10 10.40
CA ILE A 262 -1.44 -6.94 9.00
C ILE A 262 -0.32 -6.21 8.26
N ASP A 263 -0.21 -6.41 6.95
CA ASP A 263 0.75 -5.97 5.95
C ASP A 263 1.94 -6.92 5.75
N GLY A 264 2.46 -7.55 6.80
CA GLY A 264 3.59 -8.46 6.70
C GLY A 264 4.88 -7.74 6.30
N ASP A 265 5.06 -6.50 6.79
CA ASP A 265 6.25 -5.70 6.51
C ASP A 265 7.52 -6.28 7.20
N LYS A 266 8.67 -5.76 6.83
CA LYS A 266 9.96 -6.26 7.33
C LYS A 266 10.08 -6.16 8.86
N GLN A 267 9.48 -5.16 9.50
CA GLN A 267 9.48 -5.01 10.95
C GLN A 267 8.67 -6.13 11.59
N GLN A 268 7.49 -6.40 11.06
CA GLN A 268 6.62 -7.48 11.53
C GLN A 268 7.26 -8.85 11.31
N LEU A 269 7.95 -9.05 10.18
CA LEU A 269 8.69 -10.29 9.90
C LEU A 269 9.80 -10.55 10.92
N ARG A 270 10.54 -9.51 11.35
CA ARG A 270 11.51 -9.61 12.44
C ARG A 270 10.82 -9.93 13.78
N GLN A 271 9.72 -9.25 14.07
CA GLN A 271 8.93 -9.51 15.29
C GLN A 271 8.38 -10.94 15.34
N LEU A 272 8.00 -11.51 14.19
CA LEU A 272 7.61 -12.93 14.12
C LEU A 272 8.74 -13.89 14.51
N LEU A 273 10.00 -13.56 14.32
CA LEU A 273 11.15 -14.38 14.71
C LEU A 273 11.72 -14.03 16.09
N ASP A 274 11.42 -12.86 16.63
CA ASP A 274 11.88 -12.44 17.96
C ASP A 274 11.17 -13.24 19.07
N PRO A 275 11.89 -14.02 19.88
CA PRO A 275 11.31 -14.88 20.93
C PRO A 275 10.59 -14.09 22.04
N THR A 276 10.83 -12.78 22.14
CA THR A 276 10.22 -11.91 23.15
C THR A 276 9.01 -11.14 22.63
N SER A 277 8.75 -11.19 21.33
CA SER A 277 7.65 -10.47 20.69
C SER A 277 6.32 -11.23 20.82
N PRO A 278 5.22 -10.53 21.13
CA PRO A 278 3.87 -11.10 21.20
C PRO A 278 3.25 -11.32 19.81
N VAL A 279 3.94 -10.91 18.73
CA VAL A 279 3.44 -11.09 17.34
C VAL A 279 3.55 -12.56 16.96
N MET A 280 2.40 -13.21 16.81
CA MET A 280 2.29 -14.66 16.61
C MET A 280 1.83 -15.04 15.22
N GLN A 281 1.30 -14.10 14.47
CA GLN A 281 0.93 -14.24 13.08
C GLN A 281 0.99 -12.87 12.40
N ALA A 282 1.26 -12.87 11.10
CA ALA A 282 1.02 -11.72 10.24
C ALA A 282 0.27 -12.14 8.97
N MET A 283 -0.54 -11.25 8.44
CA MET A 283 -1.05 -11.37 7.07
C MET A 283 -0.23 -10.47 6.17
N GLY A 284 0.54 -11.06 5.29
CA GLY A 284 1.27 -10.35 4.26
C GLY A 284 0.38 -10.06 3.06
N LEU A 285 0.47 -8.86 2.52
CA LEU A 285 -0.35 -8.38 1.40
C LEU A 285 0.17 -8.76 0.02
N ALA A 286 1.27 -9.52 -0.06
CA ALA A 286 1.88 -10.02 -1.29
C ALA A 286 2.13 -8.93 -2.36
N PRO A 287 3.00 -7.94 -2.11
CA PRO A 287 3.22 -6.80 -3.00
C PRO A 287 3.68 -7.20 -4.41
N ARG A 288 4.45 -8.30 -4.53
CA ARG A 288 4.87 -8.83 -5.82
C ARG A 288 3.69 -9.27 -6.68
N GLU A 289 2.79 -10.06 -6.10
CA GLU A 289 1.62 -10.59 -6.80
C GLU A 289 0.63 -9.47 -7.14
N GLN A 290 0.43 -8.54 -6.21
CA GLN A 290 -0.46 -7.39 -6.40
C GLN A 290 0.04 -6.50 -7.54
N ALA A 291 1.34 -6.16 -7.56
CA ALA A 291 1.95 -5.35 -8.62
C ALA A 291 1.78 -5.98 -10.01
N LEU A 292 1.96 -7.30 -10.12
CA LEU A 292 1.76 -8.00 -11.38
C LEU A 292 0.29 -7.98 -11.83
N LYS A 293 -0.63 -8.21 -10.89
CA LYS A 293 -2.06 -8.26 -11.19
C LYS A 293 -2.62 -6.90 -11.60
N GLN A 294 -2.21 -5.80 -10.95
CA GLN A 294 -2.68 -4.47 -11.33
C GLN A 294 -2.22 -4.06 -12.72
N ILE A 295 -0.95 -4.32 -13.08
CA ILE A 295 -0.43 -4.04 -14.42
C ILE A 295 -1.15 -4.90 -15.47
N ASN A 296 -1.31 -6.21 -15.23
CA ASN A 296 -1.98 -7.08 -16.18
C ASN A 296 -3.46 -6.72 -16.36
N LEU A 297 -4.16 -6.37 -15.27
CA LEU A 297 -5.57 -5.96 -15.34
C LEU A 297 -5.73 -4.67 -16.16
N LEU A 298 -4.85 -3.69 -15.98
CA LEU A 298 -4.88 -2.47 -16.79
C LEU A 298 -4.55 -2.76 -18.27
N LEU A 299 -3.56 -3.61 -18.53
CA LEU A 299 -3.23 -4.01 -19.92
C LEU A 299 -4.38 -4.72 -20.63
N GLU A 300 -5.19 -5.51 -19.92
CA GLU A 300 -6.40 -6.10 -20.53
C GLU A 300 -7.38 -5.03 -21.04
N VAL A 301 -7.46 -3.87 -20.36
CA VAL A 301 -8.30 -2.74 -20.81
C VAL A 301 -7.64 -2.00 -21.96
N ILE A 302 -6.35 -1.68 -21.86
CA ILE A 302 -5.59 -1.01 -22.93
C ILE A 302 -5.64 -1.80 -24.24
N GLU A 303 -5.45 -3.11 -24.13
CA GLU A 303 -5.47 -4.03 -25.28
C GLU A 303 -6.90 -4.41 -25.73
N LYS A 304 -7.94 -3.75 -25.19
CA LYS A 304 -9.36 -3.95 -25.52
C LYS A 304 -9.87 -5.38 -25.31
N LYS A 305 -9.24 -6.17 -24.44
CA LYS A 305 -9.71 -7.51 -24.05
C LYS A 305 -10.94 -7.43 -23.15
N ILE A 306 -11.05 -6.33 -22.38
CA ILE A 306 -12.22 -5.98 -21.57
C ILE A 306 -12.57 -4.51 -21.79
N PRO A 307 -13.85 -4.11 -21.69
CA PRO A 307 -14.28 -2.71 -21.88
C PRO A 307 -13.78 -1.79 -20.76
N LEU A 308 -13.66 -0.49 -21.05
CA LEU A 308 -13.30 0.57 -20.07
C LEU A 308 -14.22 0.54 -18.84
N THR A 309 -15.51 0.30 -19.06
CA THR A 309 -16.55 0.27 -18.01
C THR A 309 -16.80 -1.14 -17.47
N SER A 310 -15.85 -2.07 -17.64
CA SER A 310 -15.97 -3.43 -17.11
C SER A 310 -16.08 -3.42 -15.59
N SER A 311 -16.98 -4.25 -15.06
CA SER A 311 -17.07 -4.52 -13.62
C SER A 311 -16.23 -5.73 -13.17
N LYS A 312 -15.23 -6.14 -13.98
CA LYS A 312 -14.33 -7.25 -13.63
C LYS A 312 -13.65 -7.00 -12.30
N VAL A 313 -13.72 -7.99 -11.41
CA VAL A 313 -13.05 -7.97 -10.11
C VAL A 313 -11.97 -9.03 -10.09
N VAL A 314 -10.75 -8.65 -9.75
CA VAL A 314 -9.61 -9.56 -9.56
C VAL A 314 -9.23 -9.53 -8.09
N GLY A 315 -9.08 -10.71 -7.46
CA GLY A 315 -8.65 -10.83 -6.07
C GLY A 315 -7.13 -10.91 -5.94
N SER A 316 -6.57 -10.19 -4.97
CA SER A 316 -5.21 -10.39 -4.49
C SER A 316 -5.27 -10.88 -3.04
N PRO A 317 -5.29 -12.20 -2.80
CA PRO A 317 -5.38 -12.74 -1.45
C PRO A 317 -4.07 -12.50 -0.69
N GLY A 318 -4.21 -12.09 0.57
CA GLY A 318 -3.08 -12.04 1.49
C GLY A 318 -2.54 -13.45 1.80
N ARG A 319 -1.36 -13.51 2.39
CA ARG A 319 -0.72 -14.76 2.84
C ARG A 319 -0.53 -14.74 4.34
N LEU A 320 -0.99 -15.77 5.03
CA LEU A 320 -0.70 -15.94 6.46
C LEU A 320 0.75 -16.33 6.65
N ILE A 321 1.45 -15.57 7.48
CA ILE A 321 2.85 -15.77 7.85
C ILE A 321 2.88 -16.21 9.30
N LEU A 322 3.47 -17.37 9.55
CA LEU A 322 3.62 -17.95 10.89
C LEU A 322 4.98 -17.61 11.48
N PRO A 323 5.16 -17.67 12.81
CA PRO A 323 6.40 -17.36 13.50
C PRO A 323 7.42 -18.49 13.36
N THR A 324 7.67 -18.94 12.13
CA THR A 324 8.67 -19.95 11.80
C THR A 324 9.65 -19.38 10.80
N CYS A 325 10.92 -19.76 10.93
CA CYS A 325 11.98 -19.37 10.04
C CYS A 325 11.62 -19.56 8.56
N ARG A 326 11.10 -20.74 8.23
CA ARG A 326 10.69 -21.08 6.85
C ARG A 326 9.60 -20.13 6.34
N SER A 327 8.55 -19.88 7.12
CA SER A 327 7.44 -19.03 6.71
C SER A 327 7.87 -17.57 6.49
N VAL A 328 8.62 -17.03 7.45
CA VAL A 328 9.10 -15.65 7.41
C VAL A 328 10.11 -15.45 6.27
N ASN A 329 11.12 -16.31 6.15
CA ASN A 329 12.16 -16.14 5.15
C ASN A 329 11.65 -16.39 3.73
N ASN A 330 10.73 -17.33 3.53
CA ASN A 330 10.08 -17.50 2.24
C ASN A 330 9.34 -16.22 1.81
N TYR A 331 8.57 -15.62 2.71
CA TYR A 331 7.86 -14.39 2.40
C TYR A 331 8.82 -13.20 2.15
N LEU A 332 9.83 -13.04 3.01
CA LEU A 332 10.82 -11.98 2.91
C LEU A 332 11.60 -12.03 1.58
N THR A 333 12.06 -13.21 1.20
CA THR A 333 12.84 -13.38 -0.03
C THR A 333 11.99 -13.25 -1.30
N THR A 334 10.75 -13.72 -1.28
CA THR A 334 9.87 -13.68 -2.46
C THR A 334 9.19 -12.33 -2.67
N GLU A 335 8.74 -11.69 -1.60
CA GLU A 335 7.96 -10.45 -1.68
C GLU A 335 8.81 -9.19 -1.54
N TYR A 336 9.87 -9.23 -0.73
CA TYR A 336 10.72 -8.07 -0.50
C TYR A 336 12.08 -8.13 -1.19
N LEU A 337 12.48 -9.27 -1.77
CA LEU A 337 13.81 -9.51 -2.37
C LEU A 337 14.96 -9.25 -1.38
N GLU A 338 14.73 -9.52 -0.11
CA GLU A 338 15.70 -9.36 0.96
C GLU A 338 16.39 -10.68 1.28
N LYS A 339 17.57 -10.60 1.87
CA LYS A 339 18.26 -11.78 2.38
C LYS A 339 17.47 -12.41 3.54
N PRO A 340 17.52 -13.75 3.68
CA PRO A 340 16.91 -14.42 4.83
C PRO A 340 17.40 -13.83 6.15
N LEU A 341 16.48 -13.74 7.12
CA LEU A 341 16.82 -13.39 8.50
C LEU A 341 17.45 -14.61 9.20
N PRO A 342 18.39 -14.39 10.13
CA PRO A 342 18.94 -15.46 10.93
C PRO A 342 17.83 -16.11 11.77
N CYS A 343 17.85 -17.43 11.82
CA CYS A 343 16.94 -18.24 12.61
C CYS A 343 17.67 -18.77 13.83
N ARG A 344 17.19 -18.44 15.00
CA ARG A 344 17.69 -18.93 16.29
C ARG A 344 16.76 -19.98 16.85
#